data_5f78a9c13609945ccb0f608c60441e09
#
_entry.id   5f78a9c13609945ccb0f608c60441e09
#
_cell.length_a   1.000
_cell.length_b   1.000
_cell.length_c   1.000
_cell.angle_alpha   90.00
_cell.angle_beta   90.00
_cell.angle_gamma   90.00
#
_symmetry.space_group_name_H-M   'P 1'
#
loop_
_entity.id
_entity.type
_entity.pdbx_description
1 polymer ?
#
loop_
_entity_poly.entity_id
_entity_poly.type
_entity_poly.pdbx_seq_one_letter_code
_entity_poly.pdbx_strand_id
1 'polypeptide(L)'
;PDERYYVTTPATAKNLITVGASENDRQGHYECDPVATNCSGMNDIFWYGWAWPLEFDIGPIAGDLTAGNAEQMAGFSSRGPTQDNRLKPDIVAPGTWILSGYSDMYQEFYDPAPNPETGLWQVGGWFDPRNAEYKYFGGTSMSTPLVAGGAAVVRQYYQARYGHEASAALVKATLINSAVDLLDENNDGQNDNDIPIPNNHEGWGRMDLNAATDGSHVFEDAGAAAGLLTNDSSSFQYTVENPGSPLRISLV
;
A
#
# COMPACT_ATOMS: atom_id res chain seq x y z
N PRO A 1 13.46 19.06 4.58
CA PRO A 1 13.99 18.49 3.32
C PRO A 1 12.98 18.70 2.20
N ASP A 2 13.46 18.86 0.97
CA ASP A 2 12.57 19.01 -0.17
C ASP A 2 11.97 17.64 -0.49
N GLU A 3 10.72 17.41 -0.17
CA GLU A 3 10.03 16.12 -0.25
C GLU A 3 9.62 15.71 -1.68
N ARG A 4 10.05 16.48 -2.68
CA ARG A 4 9.69 16.25 -4.07
C ARG A 4 10.63 15.27 -4.76
N TYR A 5 10.08 14.44 -5.66
CA TYR A 5 10.82 13.60 -6.61
C TYR A 5 11.53 12.36 -6.03
N TYR A 6 10.98 11.77 -4.97
CA TYR A 6 11.53 10.53 -4.41
C TYR A 6 11.15 9.27 -5.21
N VAL A 7 10.08 9.34 -5.99
CA VAL A 7 9.69 8.20 -6.85
C VAL A 7 10.67 8.07 -8.00
N THR A 8 11.33 6.91 -8.08
CA THR A 8 12.38 6.62 -9.07
C THR A 8 11.96 5.51 -10.04
N THR A 9 12.79 5.27 -11.07
CA THR A 9 12.62 4.15 -12.01
C THR A 9 12.68 2.80 -11.26
N PRO A 10 11.78 1.83 -11.58
CA PRO A 10 10.79 1.82 -12.66
C PRO A 10 9.43 2.44 -12.30
N ALA A 11 9.22 2.89 -11.08
CA ALA A 11 7.93 3.38 -10.58
C ALA A 11 7.42 4.65 -11.29
N THR A 12 8.30 5.37 -12.00
CA THR A 12 7.93 6.52 -12.84
C THR A 12 7.25 6.14 -14.17
N ALA A 13 7.16 4.85 -14.52
CA ALA A 13 6.52 4.43 -15.77
C ALA A 13 5.02 4.76 -15.77
N LYS A 14 4.47 5.08 -16.97
CA LYS A 14 3.07 5.48 -17.13
C LYS A 14 2.09 4.31 -17.03
N ASN A 15 2.47 3.17 -17.60
CA ASN A 15 1.57 2.04 -17.85
C ASN A 15 1.68 0.95 -16.77
N LEU A 16 1.92 1.34 -15.53
CA LEU A 16 1.94 0.42 -14.39
C LEU A 16 1.18 1.04 -13.21
N ILE A 17 0.93 0.24 -12.20
CA ILE A 17 0.43 0.69 -10.91
C ILE A 17 1.65 0.85 -9.99
N THR A 18 1.98 2.09 -9.66
CA THR A 18 3.01 2.41 -8.65
C THR A 18 2.39 2.36 -7.28
N VAL A 19 3.00 1.61 -6.38
CA VAL A 19 2.46 1.35 -5.06
C VAL A 19 3.33 1.98 -3.98
N GLY A 20 2.73 2.82 -3.16
CA GLY A 20 3.31 3.32 -1.91
C GLY A 20 2.92 2.45 -0.72
N ALA A 21 3.44 2.77 0.44
CA ALA A 21 3.17 2.06 1.69
C ALA A 21 2.38 2.93 2.66
N SER A 22 1.23 2.44 3.13
CA SER A 22 0.59 2.92 4.36
C SER A 22 1.06 2.10 5.55
N GLU A 23 0.79 2.57 6.73
CA GLU A 23 0.98 1.77 7.92
C GLU A 23 -0.07 0.68 8.05
N ASN A 24 0.21 -0.25 8.94
CA ASN A 24 -0.71 -1.27 9.42
C ASN A 24 -1.07 -0.94 10.89
N ASP A 25 -2.25 -1.29 11.33
CA ASP A 25 -2.57 -1.22 12.75
C ASP A 25 -2.24 -2.53 13.43
N ARG A 26 -1.17 -2.53 14.19
CA ARG A 26 -0.63 -3.69 14.89
C ARG A 26 -0.35 -3.44 16.36
N GLN A 27 -0.81 -2.34 16.93
CA GLN A 27 -0.58 -1.99 18.31
C GLN A 27 -1.06 -3.09 19.26
N GLY A 28 -0.21 -3.48 20.21
CA GLY A 28 -0.54 -4.44 21.26
C GLY A 28 -0.83 -5.87 20.79
N HIS A 29 -0.57 -6.19 19.52
CA HIS A 29 -0.79 -7.52 18.97
C HIS A 29 0.45 -8.44 19.04
N TYR A 30 1.54 -7.96 19.61
CA TYR A 30 2.79 -8.69 19.74
C TYR A 30 3.16 -8.86 21.20
N GLU A 31 2.79 -9.97 21.75
CA GLU A 31 3.41 -10.44 22.97
C GLU A 31 4.73 -11.11 22.58
N CYS A 32 5.81 -10.51 22.96
CA CYS A 32 7.10 -11.13 22.92
C CYS A 32 7.07 -12.36 23.84
N ASP A 33 7.59 -13.50 23.41
CA ASP A 33 7.72 -14.67 24.28
C ASP A 33 8.57 -14.28 25.50
N PRO A 34 8.02 -14.32 26.74
CA PRO A 34 8.74 -13.94 27.93
C PRO A 34 9.96 -14.83 28.24
N VAL A 35 10.10 -15.95 27.57
CA VAL A 35 11.25 -16.85 27.66
C VAL A 35 12.37 -16.41 26.71
N ALA A 36 12.07 -15.62 25.69
CA ALA A 36 13.06 -15.11 24.77
C ALA A 36 13.84 -13.96 25.41
N THR A 37 15.11 -14.16 25.63
CA THR A 37 15.99 -13.23 26.37
C THR A 37 16.26 -11.90 25.67
N ASN A 38 15.94 -11.78 24.39
CA ASN A 38 16.09 -10.57 23.60
C ASN A 38 14.80 -9.75 23.46
N CYS A 39 13.73 -10.16 24.12
CA CYS A 39 12.48 -9.40 24.20
C CYS A 39 12.49 -8.28 25.21
N SER A 40 13.49 -8.18 26.07
CA SER A 40 13.54 -7.16 27.11
C SER A 40 13.74 -5.77 26.48
N GLY A 41 12.67 -4.98 26.46
CA GLY A 41 12.64 -3.62 25.93
C GLY A 41 12.11 -3.46 24.53
N MET A 42 11.71 -4.55 23.85
CA MET A 42 11.09 -4.53 22.52
C MET A 42 9.76 -5.29 22.57
N ASN A 43 8.87 -4.86 23.45
CA ASN A 43 7.56 -5.50 23.56
C ASN A 43 6.65 -5.22 22.37
N ASP A 44 7.07 -4.33 21.47
CA ASP A 44 6.17 -3.78 20.48
C ASP A 44 6.87 -3.33 19.21
N ILE A 45 6.06 -2.99 18.23
CA ILE A 45 6.39 -2.22 17.06
C ILE A 45 7.28 -1.05 17.46
N PHE A 46 8.43 -0.91 16.82
CA PHE A 46 9.37 0.14 17.13
C PHE A 46 8.99 1.50 16.52
N TRP A 47 9.51 2.57 17.09
CA TRP A 47 9.36 3.94 16.59
C TRP A 47 10.26 4.20 15.40
N TYR A 48 9.84 5.08 14.52
CA TYR A 48 10.63 5.51 13.35
C TYR A 48 12.01 6.05 13.75
N GLY A 49 12.08 6.95 14.74
CA GLY A 49 13.34 7.52 15.19
C GLY A 49 14.28 6.52 15.84
N TRP A 50 13.77 5.40 16.36
CA TRP A 50 14.63 4.32 16.83
C TRP A 50 15.13 3.44 15.67
N ALA A 51 14.28 3.15 14.72
CA ALA A 51 14.61 2.28 13.57
C ALA A 51 15.55 2.98 12.57
N TRP A 52 15.33 4.26 12.35
CA TRP A 52 16.08 5.08 11.40
C TRP A 52 16.44 6.43 12.01
N PRO A 53 17.39 6.46 12.98
CA PRO A 53 17.69 7.66 13.76
C PRO A 53 18.39 8.79 12.99
N LEU A 54 18.80 8.55 11.75
CA LEU A 54 19.37 9.57 10.88
C LEU A 54 18.35 10.18 9.92
N GLU A 55 17.30 9.43 9.60
CA GLU A 55 16.25 9.82 8.66
C GLU A 55 15.06 10.46 9.38
N PHE A 56 14.69 9.92 10.54
CA PHE A 56 13.53 10.33 11.31
C PHE A 56 13.94 10.81 12.72
N ASP A 57 14.78 11.84 12.78
CA ASP A 57 15.34 12.39 14.03
C ASP A 57 14.48 13.50 14.66
N ILE A 58 13.43 13.96 13.97
CA ILE A 58 12.59 15.09 14.37
C ILE A 58 11.13 14.63 14.55
N GLY A 59 10.49 15.12 15.63
CA GLY A 59 9.06 14.89 15.84
C GLY A 59 8.16 15.61 14.81
N PRO A 60 6.93 15.15 14.60
CA PRO A 60 6.28 14.07 15.36
C PRO A 60 6.73 12.65 14.98
N ILE A 61 7.15 12.43 13.72
CA ILE A 61 7.46 11.10 13.16
C ILE A 61 8.52 10.32 13.97
N ALA A 62 9.49 11.00 14.59
CA ALA A 62 10.53 10.33 15.38
C ALA A 62 9.98 9.50 16.55
N GLY A 63 8.91 9.98 17.16
CA GLY A 63 8.24 9.33 18.30
C GLY A 63 7.06 8.46 17.91
N ASP A 64 6.81 8.30 16.64
CA ASP A 64 5.67 7.57 16.11
C ASP A 64 5.99 6.09 15.86
N LEU A 65 5.00 5.23 16.06
CA LEU A 65 5.13 3.78 15.86
C LEU A 65 5.04 3.43 14.39
N THR A 66 5.88 2.53 13.92
CA THR A 66 5.93 2.10 12.51
C THR A 66 4.73 1.28 12.04
N ALA A 67 3.79 0.96 12.92
CA ALA A 67 2.52 0.30 12.59
C ALA A 67 1.47 0.58 13.68
N GLY A 68 1.29 1.84 13.98
CA GLY A 68 0.41 2.33 15.04
C GLY A 68 -0.88 2.96 14.54
N ASN A 69 -0.95 3.31 13.28
CA ASN A 69 -2.05 4.07 12.72
C ASN A 69 -2.36 3.63 11.28
N ALA A 70 -3.42 2.84 11.07
CA ALA A 70 -3.80 2.38 9.73
C ALA A 70 -4.21 3.53 8.79
N GLU A 71 -4.49 4.71 9.31
CA GLU A 71 -4.83 5.90 8.52
C GLU A 71 -3.61 6.73 8.14
N GLN A 72 -2.40 6.25 8.43
CA GLN A 72 -1.15 6.96 8.22
C GLN A 72 -0.33 6.37 7.07
N MET A 73 0.37 7.25 6.37
CA MET A 73 1.41 6.85 5.43
C MET A 73 2.64 6.33 6.16
N ALA A 74 3.24 5.24 5.67
CA ALA A 74 4.54 4.82 6.19
C ALA A 74 5.61 5.89 5.85
N GLY A 75 6.34 6.37 6.87
CA GLY A 75 7.28 7.47 6.73
C GLY A 75 8.38 7.24 5.67
N PHE A 76 8.72 5.98 5.38
CA PHE A 76 9.70 5.61 4.35
C PHE A 76 9.11 5.54 2.93
N SER A 77 7.79 5.68 2.76
CA SER A 77 7.17 5.58 1.44
C SER A 77 7.61 6.74 0.54
N SER A 78 8.12 6.42 -0.65
CA SER A 78 8.52 7.44 -1.61
C SER A 78 7.32 8.24 -2.12
N ARG A 79 7.49 9.55 -2.20
CA ARG A 79 6.45 10.50 -2.62
C ARG A 79 6.73 11.06 -4.01
N GLY A 80 5.67 11.43 -4.71
CA GLY A 80 5.74 12.15 -5.98
C GLY A 80 5.96 13.65 -5.82
N PRO A 81 5.80 14.40 -6.89
CA PRO A 81 5.52 13.95 -8.26
C PRO A 81 6.75 13.34 -8.95
N THR A 82 6.54 12.77 -10.14
CA THR A 82 7.67 12.46 -11.03
C THR A 82 8.32 13.73 -11.56
N GLN A 83 9.52 13.62 -12.16
CA GLN A 83 10.23 14.78 -12.74
C GLN A 83 9.42 15.53 -13.83
N ASP A 84 8.51 14.82 -14.50
CA ASP A 84 7.57 15.39 -15.47
C ASP A 84 6.20 15.74 -14.86
N ASN A 85 6.15 15.93 -13.54
CA ASN A 85 4.99 16.35 -12.76
C ASN A 85 3.75 15.43 -12.83
N ARG A 86 3.92 14.14 -13.08
CA ARG A 86 2.83 13.18 -12.95
C ARG A 86 2.63 12.76 -11.49
N LEU A 87 1.37 12.62 -11.11
CA LEU A 87 0.99 12.06 -9.82
C LEU A 87 1.54 10.64 -9.64
N LYS A 88 2.22 10.41 -8.54
CA LYS A 88 2.70 9.12 -8.05
C LYS A 88 2.86 9.18 -6.51
N PRO A 89 2.68 8.04 -5.81
CA PRO A 89 2.27 6.73 -6.31
C PRO A 89 0.86 6.77 -6.93
N ASP A 90 0.41 5.67 -7.57
CA ASP A 90 -0.98 5.57 -8.03
C ASP A 90 -1.92 5.17 -6.87
N ILE A 91 -1.45 4.31 -5.97
CA ILE A 91 -2.24 3.76 -4.86
C ILE A 91 -1.30 3.32 -3.75
N VAL A 92 -1.82 3.15 -2.54
CA VAL A 92 -1.06 2.60 -1.42
C VAL A 92 -1.72 1.35 -0.83
N ALA A 93 -0.93 0.58 -0.11
CA ALA A 93 -1.40 -0.56 0.69
C ALA A 93 -0.50 -0.71 1.92
N PRO A 94 -0.92 -1.44 2.97
CA PRO A 94 -0.10 -1.66 4.14
C PRO A 94 1.30 -2.21 3.80
N GLY A 95 2.33 -1.57 4.34
CA GLY A 95 3.73 -1.92 4.09
C GLY A 95 4.56 -2.04 5.36
N THR A 96 3.94 -1.99 6.55
CA THR A 96 4.61 -2.15 7.81
C THR A 96 4.09 -3.39 8.55
N TRP A 97 5.01 -4.17 9.10
CA TRP A 97 4.70 -5.39 9.87
C TRP A 97 3.73 -6.35 9.15
N ILE A 98 4.06 -6.67 7.91
CA ILE A 98 3.32 -7.62 7.08
C ILE A 98 3.88 -9.02 7.28
N LEU A 99 3.04 -9.94 7.74
CA LEU A 99 3.41 -11.35 7.87
C LEU A 99 3.54 -11.98 6.50
N SER A 100 4.70 -12.56 6.21
CA SER A 100 5.00 -13.20 4.93
C SER A 100 5.87 -14.44 5.11
N GLY A 101 5.92 -15.28 4.08
CA GLY A 101 6.77 -16.45 4.06
C GLY A 101 8.24 -16.07 4.19
N TYR A 102 8.99 -16.87 4.91
CA TYR A 102 10.40 -16.69 5.20
C TYR A 102 11.20 -17.86 4.62
N SER A 103 11.87 -17.62 3.50
CA SER A 103 12.58 -18.66 2.75
C SER A 103 13.73 -19.29 3.51
N ASP A 104 13.81 -20.61 3.51
CA ASP A 104 14.92 -21.38 4.08
C ASP A 104 16.27 -20.95 3.51
N MET A 105 16.35 -20.76 2.19
CA MET A 105 17.57 -20.31 1.54
C MET A 105 18.00 -18.92 2.01
N TYR A 106 17.05 -18.02 2.26
CA TYR A 106 17.38 -16.71 2.80
C TYR A 106 17.90 -16.82 4.23
N GLN A 107 17.27 -17.64 5.04
CA GLN A 107 17.70 -17.91 6.42
C GLN A 107 19.11 -18.47 6.48
N GLU A 108 19.43 -19.42 5.60
CA GLU A 108 20.72 -20.13 5.63
C GLU A 108 21.89 -19.30 5.07
N PHE A 109 21.64 -18.48 4.06
CA PHE A 109 22.73 -17.87 3.28
C PHE A 109 22.81 -16.34 3.38
N TYR A 110 21.71 -15.65 3.72
CA TYR A 110 21.64 -14.19 3.60
C TYR A 110 21.25 -13.49 4.89
N ASP A 111 20.54 -14.13 5.81
CA ASP A 111 20.16 -13.51 7.07
C ASP A 111 21.26 -13.72 8.11
N PRO A 112 21.95 -12.65 8.58
CA PRO A 112 22.97 -12.78 9.61
C PRO A 112 22.41 -13.23 10.97
N ALA A 113 21.09 -13.14 11.14
CA ALA A 113 20.37 -13.57 12.33
C ALA A 113 19.09 -14.32 11.94
N PRO A 114 19.20 -15.51 11.34
CA PRO A 114 18.05 -16.28 10.91
C PRO A 114 17.13 -16.60 12.08
N ASN A 115 15.85 -16.84 11.80
CA ASN A 115 14.90 -17.23 12.82
C ASN A 115 15.42 -18.45 13.55
N PRO A 116 15.71 -18.36 14.85
CA PRO A 116 16.09 -19.52 15.63
C PRO A 116 14.84 -20.40 15.86
N GLU A 117 15.04 -21.67 16.00
CA GLU A 117 13.97 -22.61 16.39
C GLU A 117 13.28 -22.25 17.72
N THR A 118 13.81 -21.26 18.42
CA THR A 118 13.41 -20.85 19.78
C THR A 118 12.56 -19.59 19.84
N GLY A 119 12.08 -19.07 18.73
CA GLY A 119 11.12 -17.94 18.75
C GLY A 119 11.67 -16.60 19.19
N LEU A 120 12.93 -16.30 18.89
CA LEU A 120 13.54 -15.02 19.22
C LEU A 120 13.12 -13.92 18.26
N TRP A 121 12.99 -12.69 18.77
CA TRP A 121 12.85 -11.50 17.95
C TRP A 121 14.07 -11.31 17.08
N GLN A 122 13.81 -11.01 15.81
CA GLN A 122 14.84 -10.55 14.90
C GLN A 122 14.67 -9.06 14.62
N VAL A 123 15.76 -8.39 14.31
CA VAL A 123 15.70 -7.04 13.79
C VAL A 123 14.85 -7.03 12.51
N GLY A 124 13.74 -6.30 12.54
CA GLY A 124 12.80 -6.23 11.43
C GLY A 124 11.84 -7.41 11.28
N GLY A 125 11.66 -8.25 12.29
CA GLY A 125 10.66 -9.29 12.21
C GLY A 125 10.37 -9.99 13.53
N TRP A 126 9.16 -10.51 13.64
CA TRP A 126 8.73 -11.35 14.75
C TRP A 126 8.53 -12.79 14.27
N PHE A 127 8.97 -13.73 15.08
CA PHE A 127 8.90 -15.13 14.81
C PHE A 127 7.75 -15.78 15.58
N ASP A 128 6.90 -16.55 14.88
CA ASP A 128 5.99 -17.47 15.54
C ASP A 128 6.77 -18.73 15.91
N PRO A 129 6.94 -19.06 17.20
CA PRO A 129 7.72 -20.24 17.62
C PRO A 129 7.13 -21.55 17.10
N ARG A 130 5.90 -21.54 16.61
CA ARG A 130 5.22 -22.70 16.03
C ARG A 130 5.50 -22.86 14.53
N ASN A 131 6.04 -21.82 13.87
CA ASN A 131 6.27 -21.85 12.43
C ASN A 131 7.44 -20.96 12.02
N ALA A 132 8.60 -21.57 11.81
CA ALA A 132 9.82 -20.88 11.40
C ALA A 132 9.78 -20.33 9.95
N GLU A 133 8.75 -20.69 9.19
CA GLU A 133 8.62 -20.32 7.78
C GLU A 133 7.98 -18.94 7.56
N TYR A 134 7.61 -18.23 8.63
CA TYR A 134 6.99 -16.91 8.56
C TYR A 134 7.75 -15.88 9.38
N LYS A 135 7.76 -14.66 8.86
CA LYS A 135 8.38 -13.50 9.48
C LYS A 135 7.60 -12.24 9.12
N TYR A 136 7.62 -11.24 9.99
CA TYR A 136 7.10 -9.91 9.66
C TYR A 136 8.15 -9.10 8.90
N PHE A 137 7.69 -8.47 7.83
CA PHE A 137 8.51 -7.61 6.98
C PHE A 137 7.88 -6.22 6.84
N GLY A 138 8.71 -5.22 6.54
CA GLY A 138 8.28 -3.87 6.23
C GLY A 138 8.90 -3.36 4.93
N GLY A 139 8.19 -2.44 4.28
CA GLY A 139 8.61 -1.80 3.05
C GLY A 139 7.52 -1.76 1.98
N THR A 140 7.68 -0.90 0.98
CA THR A 140 6.83 -0.89 -0.23
C THR A 140 6.91 -2.22 -1.00
N SER A 141 7.96 -3.01 -0.74
CA SER A 141 8.08 -4.41 -1.23
C SER A 141 7.00 -5.33 -0.68
N MET A 142 6.35 -4.99 0.44
CA MET A 142 5.22 -5.72 1.02
C MET A 142 3.89 -5.16 0.53
N SER A 143 3.78 -3.86 0.34
CA SER A 143 2.59 -3.22 -0.22
C SER A 143 2.33 -3.63 -1.67
N THR A 144 3.38 -3.71 -2.48
CA THR A 144 3.27 -4.03 -3.91
C THR A 144 2.61 -5.39 -4.19
N PRO A 145 3.02 -6.51 -3.55
CA PRO A 145 2.35 -7.80 -3.76
C PRO A 145 0.92 -7.84 -3.21
N LEU A 146 0.58 -7.04 -2.20
CA LEU A 146 -0.82 -6.90 -1.75
C LEU A 146 -1.68 -6.29 -2.85
N VAL A 147 -1.22 -5.21 -3.50
CA VAL A 147 -1.92 -4.61 -4.63
C VAL A 147 -1.94 -5.54 -5.85
N ALA A 148 -0.88 -6.30 -6.10
CA ALA A 148 -0.87 -7.31 -7.16
C ALA A 148 -1.90 -8.43 -6.92
N GLY A 149 -2.03 -8.89 -5.68
CA GLY A 149 -3.08 -9.81 -5.25
C GLY A 149 -4.47 -9.21 -5.44
N GLY A 150 -4.64 -7.94 -5.05
CA GLY A 150 -5.87 -7.17 -5.26
C GLY A 150 -6.25 -7.07 -6.74
N ALA A 151 -5.29 -6.80 -7.61
CA ALA A 151 -5.50 -6.77 -9.06
C ALA A 151 -5.98 -8.13 -9.61
N ALA A 152 -5.45 -9.23 -9.09
CA ALA A 152 -5.91 -10.57 -9.46
C ALA A 152 -7.37 -10.83 -9.01
N VAL A 153 -7.72 -10.39 -7.80
CA VAL A 153 -9.11 -10.48 -7.28
C VAL A 153 -10.06 -9.65 -8.14
N VAL A 154 -9.71 -8.42 -8.50
CA VAL A 154 -10.53 -7.57 -9.38
C VAL A 154 -10.72 -8.24 -10.76
N ARG A 155 -9.69 -8.80 -11.37
CA ARG A 155 -9.82 -9.56 -12.62
C ARG A 155 -10.76 -10.74 -12.48
N GLN A 156 -10.60 -11.54 -11.42
CA GLN A 156 -11.48 -12.66 -11.13
C GLN A 156 -12.93 -12.22 -10.93
N TYR A 157 -13.14 -11.10 -10.25
CA TYR A 157 -14.47 -10.53 -10.02
C TYR A 157 -15.18 -10.19 -11.35
N TYR A 158 -14.52 -9.46 -12.26
CA TYR A 158 -15.10 -9.14 -13.58
C TYR A 158 -15.42 -10.39 -14.38
N GLN A 159 -14.50 -11.37 -14.38
CA GLN A 159 -14.72 -12.63 -15.06
C GLN A 159 -15.91 -13.41 -14.49
N ALA A 160 -16.00 -13.52 -13.16
CA ALA A 160 -17.03 -14.30 -12.50
C ALA A 160 -18.42 -13.65 -12.59
N ARG A 161 -18.48 -12.31 -12.45
CA ARG A 161 -19.75 -11.61 -12.37
C ARG A 161 -20.30 -11.20 -13.73
N TYR A 162 -19.44 -10.84 -14.68
CA TYR A 162 -19.84 -10.28 -15.97
C TYR A 162 -19.39 -11.12 -17.18
N GLY A 163 -18.60 -12.18 -16.97
CA GLY A 163 -17.97 -12.93 -18.05
C GLY A 163 -16.95 -12.09 -18.84
N HIS A 164 -16.47 -11.00 -18.26
CA HIS A 164 -15.60 -10.03 -18.90
C HIS A 164 -14.14 -10.21 -18.47
N GLU A 165 -13.25 -10.29 -19.45
CA GLU A 165 -11.81 -10.34 -19.23
C GLU A 165 -11.25 -8.92 -19.10
N ALA A 166 -11.17 -8.43 -17.86
CA ALA A 166 -10.78 -7.06 -17.57
C ALA A 166 -9.39 -6.73 -18.12
N SER A 167 -9.29 -5.63 -18.85
CA SER A 167 -8.01 -5.06 -19.29
C SER A 167 -7.18 -4.54 -18.11
N ALA A 168 -5.88 -4.33 -18.34
CA ALA A 168 -5.01 -3.71 -17.33
C ALA A 168 -5.50 -2.29 -16.97
N ALA A 169 -6.05 -1.56 -17.93
CA ALA A 169 -6.63 -0.24 -17.72
C ALA A 169 -7.87 -0.30 -16.80
N LEU A 170 -8.80 -1.23 -17.08
CA LEU A 170 -9.97 -1.40 -16.23
C LEU A 170 -9.60 -1.81 -14.81
N VAL A 171 -8.65 -2.75 -14.64
CA VAL A 171 -8.17 -3.14 -13.30
C VAL A 171 -7.59 -1.94 -12.55
N LYS A 172 -6.74 -1.15 -13.20
CA LYS A 172 -6.18 0.07 -12.59
C LYS A 172 -7.27 1.07 -12.25
N ALA A 173 -8.19 1.36 -13.18
CA ALA A 173 -9.30 2.29 -12.98
C ALA A 173 -10.16 1.87 -11.76
N THR A 174 -10.50 0.58 -11.65
CA THR A 174 -11.28 0.05 -10.54
C THR A 174 -10.56 0.25 -9.20
N LEU A 175 -9.28 -0.12 -9.11
CA LEU A 175 -8.51 0.01 -7.88
C LEU A 175 -8.38 1.45 -7.41
N ILE A 176 -8.08 2.41 -8.31
CA ILE A 176 -7.97 3.82 -7.93
C ILE A 176 -9.33 4.47 -7.65
N ASN A 177 -10.40 4.02 -8.32
CA ASN A 177 -11.75 4.57 -8.10
C ASN A 177 -12.33 4.18 -6.74
N SER A 178 -12.01 2.96 -6.28
CA SER A 178 -12.47 2.41 -5.01
C SER A 178 -11.56 2.72 -3.81
N ALA A 179 -10.41 3.33 -4.04
CA ALA A 179 -9.44 3.60 -2.98
C ALA A 179 -10.00 4.59 -1.93
N VAL A 180 -9.53 4.42 -0.70
CA VAL A 180 -9.94 5.20 0.47
C VAL A 180 -8.83 6.20 0.82
N ASP A 181 -9.24 7.43 1.05
CA ASP A 181 -8.40 8.53 1.50
C ASP A 181 -7.84 8.24 2.90
N LEU A 182 -6.54 8.39 3.10
CA LEU A 182 -5.94 8.31 4.42
C LEU A 182 -6.13 9.62 5.17
N LEU A 183 -6.12 9.56 6.49
CA LEU A 183 -6.36 10.72 7.33
C LEU A 183 -5.09 11.38 7.86
N ASP A 184 -3.96 10.67 7.86
CA ASP A 184 -2.63 11.19 8.24
C ASP A 184 -1.62 10.87 7.13
N GLU A 185 -1.87 11.45 5.96
CA GLU A 185 -1.05 11.24 4.75
C GLU A 185 0.27 11.99 4.82
N ASN A 186 0.36 13.01 5.65
CA ASN A 186 1.53 13.88 5.81
C ASN A 186 2.46 13.48 6.97
N ASN A 187 2.04 12.54 7.82
CA ASN A 187 2.75 12.07 9.02
C ASN A 187 2.93 13.14 10.11
N ASP A 188 1.95 13.97 10.32
CA ASP A 188 2.00 14.95 11.40
C ASP A 188 1.44 14.43 12.73
N GLY A 189 0.89 13.22 12.73
CA GLY A 189 0.35 12.52 13.89
C GLY A 189 -1.11 12.87 14.17
N GLN A 190 -1.80 13.49 13.23
CA GLN A 190 -3.20 13.84 13.34
C GLN A 190 -4.01 13.21 12.19
N ASN A 191 -5.15 12.62 12.52
CA ASN A 191 -6.06 12.06 11.52
C ASN A 191 -7.06 13.14 11.06
N ASP A 192 -6.58 14.15 10.33
CA ASP A 192 -7.40 15.30 9.91
C ASP A 192 -7.47 15.55 8.40
N ASN A 193 -6.75 14.74 7.60
CA ASN A 193 -6.78 14.76 6.14
C ASN A 193 -6.45 16.16 5.56
N ASP A 194 -5.27 16.64 5.83
CA ASP A 194 -4.77 17.93 5.37
C ASP A 194 -4.66 18.04 3.84
N ILE A 195 -4.39 16.93 3.17
CA ILE A 195 -4.14 16.86 1.73
C ILE A 195 -5.02 15.79 1.06
N PRO A 196 -6.32 16.05 0.87
CA PRO A 196 -7.24 15.06 0.29
C PRO A 196 -6.76 14.49 -1.05
N ILE A 197 -7.14 13.23 -1.32
CA ILE A 197 -6.84 12.57 -2.60
C ILE A 197 -7.46 13.31 -3.80
N PRO A 198 -6.77 13.34 -4.98
CA PRO A 198 -5.48 12.71 -5.23
C PRO A 198 -4.29 13.60 -4.81
N ASN A 199 -3.32 13.02 -4.16
CA ASN A 199 -2.13 13.74 -3.71
C ASN A 199 -0.84 12.93 -3.98
N ASN A 200 0.34 13.55 -3.79
CA ASN A 200 1.62 12.91 -4.08
C ASN A 200 2.15 12.01 -2.94
N HIS A 201 1.45 11.90 -1.84
CA HIS A 201 1.81 11.03 -0.72
C HIS A 201 1.24 9.63 -0.91
N GLU A 202 -0.05 9.54 -1.17
CA GLU A 202 -0.80 8.28 -1.28
C GLU A 202 -1.43 8.02 -2.67
N GLY A 203 -1.29 8.97 -3.60
CA GLY A 203 -1.92 8.87 -4.91
C GLY A 203 -3.43 9.04 -4.83
N TRP A 204 -4.16 7.98 -5.16
CA TRP A 204 -5.62 7.93 -5.08
C TRP A 204 -6.13 7.29 -3.78
N GLY A 205 -5.22 7.03 -2.83
CA GLY A 205 -5.56 6.48 -1.52
C GLY A 205 -5.18 5.01 -1.32
N ARG A 206 -5.63 4.44 -0.22
CA ARG A 206 -5.39 3.04 0.15
C ARG A 206 -6.36 2.11 -0.56
N MET A 207 -5.85 1.01 -1.10
CA MET A 207 -6.63 -0.03 -1.77
C MET A 207 -7.76 -0.57 -0.87
N ASP A 208 -8.99 -0.54 -1.37
CA ASP A 208 -10.16 -1.18 -0.77
C ASP A 208 -10.76 -2.20 -1.74
N LEU A 209 -10.55 -3.48 -1.46
CA LEU A 209 -11.07 -4.56 -2.28
C LEU A 209 -12.57 -4.79 -2.10
N ASN A 210 -13.12 -4.43 -0.95
CA ASN A 210 -14.55 -4.53 -0.75
C ASN A 210 -15.28 -3.54 -1.66
N ALA A 211 -14.87 -2.28 -1.66
CA ALA A 211 -15.41 -1.27 -2.56
C ALA A 211 -15.13 -1.59 -4.04
N ALA A 212 -13.95 -2.14 -4.36
CA ALA A 212 -13.58 -2.53 -5.72
C ALA A 212 -14.44 -3.66 -6.31
N THR A 213 -15.12 -4.46 -5.47
CA THR A 213 -15.86 -5.66 -5.88
C THR A 213 -17.31 -5.71 -5.38
N ASP A 214 -17.86 -4.61 -4.91
CA ASP A 214 -19.22 -4.53 -4.34
C ASP A 214 -20.34 -4.52 -5.40
N GLY A 215 -19.99 -4.28 -6.66
CA GLY A 215 -20.94 -4.20 -7.76
C GLY A 215 -21.49 -2.82 -8.06
N SER A 216 -20.98 -1.78 -7.39
CA SER A 216 -21.41 -0.39 -7.59
C SER A 216 -20.81 0.26 -8.84
N HIS A 217 -19.73 -0.31 -9.40
CA HIS A 217 -19.04 0.25 -10.56
C HIS A 217 -19.78 -0.03 -11.86
N VAL A 218 -19.96 1.02 -12.64
CA VAL A 218 -20.29 0.94 -14.08
C VAL A 218 -18.99 1.15 -14.85
N PHE A 219 -18.73 0.33 -15.85
CA PHE A 219 -17.46 0.35 -16.58
C PHE A 219 -17.64 0.26 -18.09
N GLU A 220 -16.70 0.87 -18.79
CA GLU A 220 -16.46 0.69 -20.21
C GLU A 220 -15.00 0.24 -20.40
N ASP A 221 -14.80 -0.87 -21.05
CA ASP A 221 -13.46 -1.45 -21.26
C ASP A 221 -13.26 -1.69 -22.77
N ALA A 222 -12.66 -0.71 -23.41
CA ALA A 222 -12.41 -0.77 -24.86
C ALA A 222 -11.21 -1.68 -25.13
N GLY A 223 -11.42 -2.74 -25.88
CA GLY A 223 -10.32 -3.56 -26.40
C GLY A 223 -9.37 -2.74 -27.29
N ALA A 224 -8.14 -3.21 -27.46
CA ALA A 224 -7.10 -2.50 -28.22
C ALA A 224 -7.52 -2.12 -29.65
N ALA A 225 -8.45 -2.86 -30.26
CA ALA A 225 -8.99 -2.56 -31.58
C ALA A 225 -10.06 -1.44 -31.59
N ALA A 226 -10.61 -1.10 -30.44
CA ALA A 226 -11.61 -0.05 -30.24
C ALA A 226 -11.04 1.17 -29.53
N GLY A 227 -9.73 1.26 -29.35
CA GLY A 227 -9.05 2.41 -28.77
C GLY A 227 -9.22 3.67 -29.66
N LEU A 228 -9.30 4.83 -28.99
CA LEU A 228 -9.41 6.12 -29.68
C LEU A 228 -8.08 6.49 -30.34
N LEU A 229 -8.17 6.94 -31.60
CA LEU A 229 -7.04 7.59 -32.30
C LEU A 229 -7.01 9.08 -31.99
N THR A 230 -5.97 9.76 -32.46
CA THR A 230 -5.84 11.22 -32.34
C THR A 230 -7.02 11.90 -33.00
N ASN A 231 -7.71 12.78 -32.26
CA ASN A 231 -8.94 13.49 -32.62
C ASN A 231 -10.23 12.64 -32.62
N ASP A 232 -10.19 11.39 -32.24
CA ASP A 232 -11.41 10.62 -32.01
C ASP A 232 -12.05 10.97 -30.68
N SER A 233 -13.36 10.72 -30.58
CA SER A 233 -14.12 10.90 -29.34
C SER A 233 -15.16 9.80 -29.18
N SER A 234 -15.40 9.38 -27.96
CA SER A 234 -16.54 8.56 -27.55
C SER A 234 -17.37 9.29 -26.49
N SER A 235 -18.67 9.08 -26.54
CA SER A 235 -19.60 9.65 -25.57
C SER A 235 -20.45 8.56 -24.95
N PHE A 236 -20.54 8.58 -23.62
CA PHE A 236 -21.37 7.65 -22.85
C PHE A 236 -22.36 8.46 -22.02
N GLN A 237 -23.56 7.92 -21.84
CA GLN A 237 -24.61 8.56 -21.04
C GLN A 237 -24.98 7.64 -19.88
N TYR A 238 -24.94 8.19 -18.69
CA TYR A 238 -25.32 7.49 -17.46
C TYR A 238 -26.39 8.29 -16.69
N THR A 239 -27.29 7.57 -16.04
CA THR A 239 -28.25 8.18 -15.13
C THR A 239 -27.71 8.12 -13.72
N VAL A 240 -27.60 9.26 -13.06
CA VAL A 240 -27.22 9.34 -11.65
C VAL A 240 -28.49 9.13 -10.82
N GLU A 241 -28.60 7.95 -10.20
CA GLU A 241 -29.78 7.59 -9.40
C GLU A 241 -29.82 8.31 -8.05
N ASN A 242 -28.67 8.59 -7.46
CA ASN A 242 -28.56 9.31 -6.20
C ASN A 242 -27.70 10.59 -6.34
N PRO A 243 -28.32 11.73 -6.64
CA PRO A 243 -27.58 12.98 -6.84
C PRO A 243 -26.99 13.57 -5.54
N GLY A 244 -27.30 12.99 -4.39
CA GLY A 244 -26.69 13.36 -3.11
C GLY A 244 -25.36 12.67 -2.81
N SER A 245 -24.95 11.70 -3.63
CA SER A 245 -23.69 10.99 -3.48
C SER A 245 -22.65 11.52 -4.48
N PRO A 246 -21.36 11.62 -4.10
CA PRO A 246 -20.30 11.99 -5.02
C PRO A 246 -20.20 11.02 -6.21
N LEU A 247 -20.09 11.55 -7.42
CA LEU A 247 -19.79 10.78 -8.62
C LEU A 247 -18.27 10.74 -8.82
N ARG A 248 -17.68 9.56 -8.82
CA ARG A 248 -16.25 9.33 -9.12
C ARG A 248 -16.13 8.74 -10.51
N ILE A 249 -15.30 9.35 -11.35
CA ILE A 249 -15.01 8.89 -12.70
C ILE A 249 -13.51 8.73 -12.84
N SER A 250 -13.06 7.53 -13.20
CA SER A 250 -11.65 7.24 -13.47
C SER A 250 -11.46 6.84 -14.92
N LEU A 251 -10.54 7.50 -15.59
CA LEU A 251 -10.12 7.21 -16.96
C LEU A 251 -8.64 6.78 -16.92
N VAL A 252 -8.33 5.59 -17.45
CA VAL A 252 -6.98 5.00 -17.49
C VAL A 252 -6.62 4.57 -18.90
#